data_8e26794512fcfe2824251c052e0c1b9d
#
_entry.id   8e26794512fcfe2824251c052e0c1b9d
#
_cell.length_a   1.000
_cell.length_b   1.000
_cell.length_c   1.000
_cell.angle_alpha   90.00
_cell.angle_beta   90.00
_cell.angle_gamma   90.00
#
_symmetry.space_group_name_H-M   'P 1'
#
loop_
_entity.id
_entity.type
_entity.pdbx_description
1 polymer ?
#
loop_
_entity_poly.entity_id
_entity_poly.type
_entity_poly.pdbx_seq_one_letter_code
_entity_poly.pdbx_strand_id
1 'polypeptide(L)' 'MATGTVKFFNTTKGFGFIQPSDGSKDVFVHISAVERSGLSGVSENQQVSFDVERGRDGRVSAINLKPL' A
#
# COMPACT_ATOMS: atom_id res chain seq x y z
N MET A 1 11.96 2.49 5.19
CA MET A 1 10.70 1.72 5.19
C MET A 1 9.69 2.38 6.09
N ALA A 2 8.47 2.46 5.61
CA ALA A 2 7.36 2.98 6.40
C ALA A 2 6.48 1.81 6.84
N THR A 3 5.66 2.03 7.85
CA THR A 3 4.66 1.06 8.26
C THR A 3 3.30 1.74 8.28
N GLY A 4 2.25 0.96 8.13
CA GLY A 4 0.91 1.51 8.16
C GLY A 4 -0.13 0.42 8.21
N THR A 5 -1.39 0.85 8.19
CA THR A 5 -2.54 -0.04 8.23
C THR A 5 -3.32 0.12 6.93
N VAL A 6 -3.68 -0.99 6.32
CA VAL A 6 -4.50 -0.97 5.09
C VAL A 6 -5.88 -0.45 5.46
N LYS A 7 -6.25 0.69 4.89
CA LYS A 7 -7.56 1.29 5.12
C LYS A 7 -8.64 0.55 4.37
N PHE A 8 -8.39 0.33 3.08
CA PHE A 8 -9.24 -0.53 2.28
C PHE A 8 -8.46 -1.00 1.05
N PHE A 9 -8.90 -2.10 0.48
CA PHE A 9 -8.31 -2.60 -0.76
C PHE A 9 -9.41 -3.26 -1.59
N ASN A 10 -9.52 -2.85 -2.85
CA ASN A 10 -10.51 -3.39 -3.77
C ASN A 10 -9.81 -4.20 -4.85
N THR A 11 -9.90 -5.53 -4.75
CA THR A 11 -9.24 -6.41 -5.71
C THR A 11 -9.87 -6.35 -7.09
N THR A 12 -11.15 -6.02 -7.18
CA THR A 12 -11.84 -5.90 -8.46
C THR A 12 -11.35 -4.69 -9.24
N LYS A 13 -11.18 -3.56 -8.57
CA LYS A 13 -10.64 -2.34 -9.18
C LYS A 13 -9.13 -2.32 -9.20
N GLY A 14 -8.48 -3.12 -8.36
CA GLY A 14 -7.04 -3.26 -8.35
C GLY A 14 -6.29 -2.16 -7.61
N PHE A 15 -6.88 -1.55 -6.60
CA PHE A 15 -6.18 -0.53 -5.82
C PHE A 15 -6.74 -0.42 -4.40
N GLY A 16 -5.98 0.25 -3.55
CA GLY A 16 -6.38 0.51 -2.19
C GLY A 16 -5.56 1.64 -1.59
N PHE A 17 -5.73 1.85 -0.29
CA PHE A 17 -5.02 2.89 0.44
C PHE A 17 -4.50 2.35 1.77
N ILE A 18 -3.31 2.83 2.13
CA ILE A 18 -2.66 2.50 3.39
C ILE A 18 -2.56 3.79 4.20
N GLN A 19 -2.99 3.74 5.46
CA GLN A 19 -2.80 4.86 6.38
C GLN A 19 -1.47 4.68 7.09
N PRO A 20 -0.48 5.55 6.83
CA PRO A 20 0.82 5.43 7.51
C PRO A 20 0.69 5.60 9.02
N SER A 21 1.50 4.87 9.77
CA SER A 21 1.44 4.90 11.23
C SER A 21 1.94 6.22 11.82
N ASP A 22 2.64 7.04 11.03
CA ASP A 22 3.12 8.35 11.46
C ASP A 22 2.06 9.46 11.32
N GLY A 23 0.86 9.12 10.87
CA GLY A 23 -0.22 10.10 10.69
C GLY A 23 -0.18 10.87 9.39
N SER A 24 0.69 10.50 8.47
CA SER A 24 0.76 11.13 7.15
C SER A 24 -0.48 10.82 6.33
N LYS A 25 -0.60 11.48 5.17
CA LYS A 25 -1.71 11.23 4.25
C LYS A 25 -1.69 9.79 3.77
N ASP A 26 -2.88 9.27 3.45
CA ASP A 26 -3.03 7.94 2.93
C ASP A 26 -2.17 7.74 1.68
N VAL A 27 -1.57 6.57 1.58
CA VAL A 27 -0.71 6.21 0.45
C VAL A 27 -1.47 5.26 -0.46
N PHE A 28 -1.48 5.57 -1.74
CA PHE A 28 -2.11 4.72 -2.75
C PHE A 28 -1.31 3.44 -2.94
N VAL A 29 -1.99 2.31 -3.08
CA VAL A 29 -1.36 1.04 -3.42
C VAL A 29 -2.11 0.39 -4.58
N HIS A 30 -1.37 0.02 -5.62
CA HIS A 30 -1.95 -0.67 -6.77
C HIS A 30 -1.73 -2.17 -6.63
N ILE A 31 -2.63 -2.96 -7.21
CA ILE A 31 -2.54 -4.43 -7.12
C ILE A 31 -1.22 -4.95 -7.68
N SER A 32 -0.66 -4.29 -8.69
CA SER A 32 0.64 -4.71 -9.24
C SER A 32 1.75 -4.64 -8.20
N ALA A 33 1.71 -3.66 -7.29
CA ALA A 33 2.69 -3.57 -6.21
C ALA A 33 2.52 -4.72 -5.22
N VAL A 34 1.28 -5.11 -4.94
CA VAL A 34 0.99 -6.25 -4.08
C VAL A 34 1.53 -7.54 -4.70
N GLU A 35 1.28 -7.74 -5.98
CA GLU A 35 1.74 -8.93 -6.70
C GLU A 35 3.27 -8.98 -6.78
N ARG A 36 3.92 -7.85 -7.07
CA ARG A 36 5.38 -7.77 -7.11
C ARG A 36 6.01 -8.07 -5.75
N SER A 37 5.29 -7.78 -4.69
CA SER A 37 5.74 -8.07 -3.33
C SER A 37 5.58 -9.54 -2.95
N GLY A 38 5.01 -10.35 -3.83
CA GLY A 38 4.78 -11.76 -3.57
C GLY A 38 3.54 -12.06 -2.76
N LEU A 39 2.65 -11.08 -2.60
CA LEU A 39 1.42 -11.23 -1.85
C LEU A 39 0.27 -11.54 -2.80
N SER A 40 -0.69 -12.34 -2.33
CA SER A 40 -1.90 -12.63 -3.10
C SER A 40 -2.97 -11.55 -2.91
N GLY A 41 -2.77 -10.66 -1.95
CA GLY A 41 -3.69 -9.58 -1.65
C GLY A 41 -3.43 -9.05 -0.26
N VAL A 42 -4.15 -8.00 0.11
CA VAL A 42 -4.10 -7.44 1.45
C VAL A 42 -5.51 -7.29 1.98
N SER A 43 -5.66 -7.34 3.29
CA SER A 43 -6.97 -7.22 3.94
C SER A 43 -7.10 -5.86 4.60
N GLU A 44 -8.34 -5.42 4.78
CA GLU A 44 -8.61 -4.22 5.56
C GLU A 44 -8.06 -4.39 6.98
N ASN A 45 -7.52 -3.30 7.51
CA ASN A 45 -6.93 -3.24 8.85
C ASN A 45 -5.67 -4.08 9.02
N GLN A 46 -5.15 -4.67 7.95
CA GLN A 46 -3.90 -5.39 8.00
C GLN A 46 -2.74 -4.42 8.14
N GLN A 47 -1.80 -4.72 9.04
CA GLN A 47 -0.59 -3.92 9.19
C GLN A 47 0.47 -4.41 8.21
N VAL A 48 1.09 -3.46 7.52
CA VAL A 48 2.13 -3.77 6.53
C VAL A 48 3.27 -2.77 6.64
N SER A 49 4.45 -3.21 6.22
CA SER A 49 5.53 -2.28 5.94
C SER A 49 5.63 -2.07 4.44
N PHE A 50 6.10 -0.91 4.04
CA PHE A 50 6.17 -0.58 2.63
C PHE A 50 7.19 0.50 2.38
N ASP A 51 7.62 0.63 1.12
CA ASP A 51 8.39 1.76 0.65
C ASP A 51 7.47 2.67 -0.14
N VAL A 52 7.88 3.91 -0.30
CA VAL A 52 7.10 4.92 -1.01
C VAL A 52 7.82 5.29 -2.28
N GLU A 53 7.10 5.26 -3.40
CA GLU A 53 7.62 5.65 -4.70
C GLU A 53 6.81 6.83 -5.23
N ARG A 54 7.50 7.85 -5.72
CA ARG A 54 6.84 8.99 -6.34
C ARG A 54 6.75 8.77 -7.85
N GLY A 55 5.54 8.83 -8.38
CA GLY A 55 5.31 8.70 -9.81
C GLY A 55 5.61 9.98 -10.58
N ARG A 56 5.51 9.90 -11.91
CA ARG A 56 5.80 11.03 -12.79
C ARG A 56 4.87 12.22 -12.58
N ASP A 57 3.65 11.94 -12.17
CA ASP A 57 2.62 12.95 -11.94
C ASP A 57 2.69 13.51 -10.51
N GLY A 58 3.69 13.14 -9.74
CA GLY A 58 3.85 13.57 -8.36
C GLY A 58 3.05 12.75 -7.36
N ARG A 59 2.34 11.74 -7.81
CA ARG A 59 1.59 10.86 -6.91
C ARG A 59 2.52 9.90 -6.21
N VAL A 60 2.19 9.62 -4.95
CA VAL A 60 2.96 8.72 -4.10
C VAL A 60 2.23 7.40 -4.01
N SER A 61 2.95 6.30 -4.19
CA SER A 61 2.36 4.96 -4.08
C SER A 61 3.25 4.05 -3.23
N ALA A 62 2.63 3.04 -2.65
CA ALA A 62 3.33 2.05 -1.83
C ALA A 62 3.87 0.93 -2.71
N ILE A 63 5.10 0.53 -2.42
CA ILE A 63 5.75 -0.60 -3.09
C ILE A 63 6.46 -1.45 -2.04
N ASN A 64 6.94 -2.63 -2.43
CA ASN A 64 7.69 -3.53 -1.56
C ASN A 64 6.94 -3.81 -0.25
N LEU A 65 5.68 -4.22 -0.40
CA LEU A 65 4.81 -4.46 0.74
C LEU A 65 5.20 -5.73 1.48
N LYS A 66 5.16 -5.67 2.81
CA LYS A 66 5.38 -6.85 3.66
C LYS A 66 4.34 -6.85 4.77
N PRO A 67 3.64 -7.97 4.97
CA PRO A 67 2.75 -8.09 6.13
C PRO A 67 3.56 -8.07 7.42
N LEU A 68 3.03 -7.42 8.42
CA LEU A 68 3.65 -7.36 9.74
C LEU A 68 3.02 -8.37 10.68
#